data_29149deebadaed0a6126bfeb90dac0a8
#
_entry.id   29149deebadaed0a6126bfeb90dac0a8
#
_cell.length_a   1.000
_cell.length_b   1.000
_cell.length_c   1.000
_cell.angle_alpha   90.00
_cell.angle_beta   90.00
_cell.angle_gamma   90.00
#
_symmetry.space_group_name_H-M   'P 1'
#
loop_
_entity.id
_entity.type
_entity.pdbx_description
1 polymer ?
#
loop_
_entity_poly.entity_id
_entity_poly.type
_entity_poly.pdbx_seq_one_letter_code
_entity_poly.pdbx_strand_id
1 'polypeptide(L)'
;LHNNNVKNISEAASHEAGHTLGLYHQALYDANCVKTSDYNNGTGTGEISWAPIMGVGYSRNMTLWNSGPNPYGCATVQNDLTVITNNNGISYRTDEYAATFAGATNIPFVSNQFTVSGIITQSTDQDMIKFTQPSNGRFQLDAIPYNVGTSNAGSNLDLQVTLFNSSQSQLNIYNPGTLLNSVIDTTLNAGTYYLRIEGKGNIYAPNYASLGSYSLTGKTLNGTLPLRLLKLQGEISGDK
;
A
#
# COMPACT_ATOMS: atom_id res chain seq x y z
N LEU A 1 -10.48 -12.20 25.05
CA LEU A 1 -9.44 -11.34 24.47
C LEU A 1 -8.48 -12.22 23.67
N HIS A 2 -8.25 -11.85 22.43
CA HIS A 2 -7.72 -12.61 21.30
C HIS A 2 -6.25 -13.07 21.44
N ASN A 3 -5.95 -13.93 22.39
CA ASN A 3 -4.68 -14.70 22.53
C ASN A 3 -3.39 -13.89 22.24
N ASN A 4 -3.34 -12.60 22.61
CA ASN A 4 -2.24 -11.68 22.34
C ASN A 4 -1.94 -11.45 20.84
N ASN A 5 -2.90 -11.75 19.96
CA ASN A 5 -2.75 -11.46 18.54
C ASN A 5 -3.00 -9.95 18.28
N VAL A 6 -1.94 -9.21 17.99
CA VAL A 6 -1.98 -7.75 17.81
C VAL A 6 -2.95 -7.34 16.71
N LYS A 7 -2.99 -8.08 15.58
CA LYS A 7 -3.93 -7.83 14.49
C LYS A 7 -5.37 -7.95 14.95
N ASN A 8 -5.74 -9.04 15.61
CA ASN A 8 -7.10 -9.25 16.08
C ASN A 8 -7.53 -8.22 17.13
N ILE A 9 -6.61 -7.79 18.00
CA ILE A 9 -6.86 -6.73 18.98
C ILE A 9 -7.12 -5.40 18.27
N SER A 10 -6.30 -5.07 17.28
CA SER A 10 -6.43 -3.82 16.49
C SER A 10 -7.76 -3.81 15.72
N GLU A 11 -8.13 -4.92 15.10
CA GLU A 11 -9.41 -5.06 14.39
C GLU A 11 -10.60 -4.90 15.31
N ALA A 12 -10.61 -5.59 16.46
CA ALA A 12 -11.66 -5.46 17.45
C ALA A 12 -11.78 -4.02 17.95
N ALA A 13 -10.66 -3.35 18.26
CA ALA A 13 -10.66 -1.97 18.70
C ALA A 13 -11.22 -1.02 17.63
N SER A 14 -10.85 -1.23 16.37
CA SER A 14 -11.37 -0.42 15.24
C SER A 14 -12.86 -0.67 15.01
N HIS A 15 -13.31 -1.92 15.10
CA HIS A 15 -14.72 -2.32 15.00
C HIS A 15 -15.57 -1.64 16.06
N GLU A 16 -15.18 -1.77 17.33
CA GLU A 16 -15.91 -1.14 18.45
C GLU A 16 -15.89 0.39 18.39
N ALA A 17 -14.76 0.98 17.96
CA ALA A 17 -14.71 2.41 17.68
C ALA A 17 -15.70 2.80 16.58
N GLY A 18 -15.84 1.98 15.53
CA GLY A 18 -16.86 2.18 14.48
C GLY A 18 -18.27 2.28 15.04
N HIS A 19 -18.64 1.40 15.99
CA HIS A 19 -19.94 1.49 16.67
C HIS A 19 -20.13 2.81 17.43
N THR A 20 -19.09 3.29 18.10
CA THR A 20 -19.16 4.58 18.81
C THR A 20 -19.33 5.77 17.84
N LEU A 21 -18.94 5.60 16.58
CA LEU A 21 -19.11 6.58 15.50
C LEU A 21 -20.42 6.41 14.73
N GLY A 22 -21.29 5.49 15.15
CA GLY A 22 -22.62 5.27 14.58
C GLY A 22 -22.70 4.26 13.45
N LEU A 23 -21.66 3.44 13.27
CA LEU A 23 -21.67 2.36 12.30
C LEU A 23 -22.38 1.12 12.83
N TYR A 24 -23.15 0.48 11.97
CA TYR A 24 -23.69 -0.86 12.15
C TYR A 24 -22.74 -1.90 11.55
N HIS A 25 -22.98 -3.18 11.80
CA HIS A 25 -22.25 -4.24 11.11
C HIS A 25 -22.39 -4.14 9.59
N GLN A 26 -21.43 -4.68 8.88
CA GLN A 26 -21.52 -4.98 7.45
C GLN A 26 -21.96 -6.44 7.31
N ALA A 27 -23.15 -6.66 6.73
CA ALA A 27 -23.80 -7.96 6.64
C ALA A 27 -23.54 -8.65 5.28
N LEU A 28 -23.77 -9.95 5.22
CA LEU A 28 -23.77 -10.71 3.97
C LEU A 28 -25.20 -11.05 3.55
N TYR A 29 -25.43 -10.95 2.25
CA TYR A 29 -26.67 -11.34 1.59
C TYR A 29 -26.36 -12.23 0.39
N ASP A 30 -27.27 -13.14 0.09
CA ASP A 30 -27.20 -13.92 -1.16
C ASP A 30 -27.75 -13.13 -2.36
N ALA A 31 -27.72 -13.76 -3.53
CA ALA A 31 -28.21 -13.15 -4.78
C ALA A 31 -29.72 -12.84 -4.78
N ASN A 32 -30.49 -13.44 -3.87
CA ASN A 32 -31.93 -13.21 -3.69
C ASN A 32 -32.22 -12.19 -2.58
N CYS A 33 -31.19 -11.49 -2.07
CA CYS A 33 -31.34 -10.53 -0.99
C CYS A 33 -31.73 -11.15 0.36
N VAL A 34 -31.46 -12.42 0.56
CA VAL A 34 -31.65 -13.10 1.85
C VAL A 34 -30.36 -12.94 2.67
N LYS A 35 -30.50 -12.42 3.89
CA LYS A 35 -29.36 -12.23 4.79
C LYS A 35 -28.80 -13.60 5.21
N THR A 36 -27.53 -13.85 4.89
CA THR A 36 -26.81 -15.08 5.20
C THR A 36 -25.94 -14.96 6.44
N SER A 37 -25.54 -13.74 6.81
CA SER A 37 -24.77 -13.44 8.02
C SER A 37 -24.94 -12.00 8.44
N ASP A 38 -24.96 -11.74 9.75
CA ASP A 38 -24.89 -10.40 10.32
C ASP A 38 -23.49 -9.76 10.19
N TYR A 39 -22.48 -10.58 9.95
CA TYR A 39 -21.09 -10.15 9.78
C TYR A 39 -20.56 -10.62 8.43
N ASN A 40 -20.07 -9.69 7.63
CA ASN A 40 -19.30 -10.00 6.44
C ASN A 40 -17.92 -10.51 6.85
N ASN A 41 -17.64 -11.79 6.61
CA ASN A 41 -16.37 -12.44 6.92
C ASN A 41 -15.33 -12.28 5.80
N GLY A 42 -15.62 -11.44 4.82
CA GLY A 42 -14.74 -11.12 3.72
C GLY A 42 -14.47 -12.28 2.78
N THR A 43 -13.42 -12.13 1.98
CA THR A 43 -13.09 -13.08 0.91
C THR A 43 -11.58 -13.14 0.68
N GLY A 44 -11.16 -14.12 -0.12
CA GLY A 44 -9.77 -14.27 -0.55
C GLY A 44 -8.88 -15.05 0.41
N THR A 45 -7.65 -15.22 -0.03
CA THR A 45 -6.57 -15.92 0.68
C THR A 45 -5.26 -15.15 0.53
N GLY A 46 -4.27 -15.46 1.38
CA GLY A 46 -2.95 -14.83 1.33
C GLY A 46 -2.96 -13.39 1.81
N GLU A 47 -1.94 -12.65 1.42
CA GLU A 47 -1.68 -11.28 1.89
C GLU A 47 -2.77 -10.29 1.49
N ILE A 48 -3.39 -10.48 0.32
CA ILE A 48 -4.45 -9.62 -0.21
C ILE A 48 -5.87 -10.03 0.22
N SER A 49 -6.01 -11.04 1.07
CA SER A 49 -7.33 -11.44 1.59
C SER A 49 -7.93 -10.30 2.42
N TRP A 50 -9.22 -10.06 2.27
CA TRP A 50 -9.89 -8.88 2.77
C TRP A 50 -11.18 -9.17 3.52
N ALA A 51 -11.48 -8.37 4.54
CA ALA A 51 -12.80 -8.25 5.15
C ALA A 51 -13.07 -6.79 5.55
N PRO A 52 -14.36 -6.37 5.65
CA PRO A 52 -14.68 -5.07 6.20
C PRO A 52 -14.43 -5.02 7.71
N ILE A 53 -14.00 -3.86 8.23
CA ILE A 53 -13.80 -3.63 9.68
C ILE A 53 -15.11 -3.86 10.43
N MET A 54 -16.25 -3.38 9.91
CA MET A 54 -17.57 -3.61 10.53
C MET A 54 -18.17 -4.99 10.23
N GLY A 55 -17.38 -5.89 9.63
CA GLY A 55 -17.64 -7.32 9.52
C GLY A 55 -16.87 -8.11 10.55
N VAL A 56 -16.21 -9.21 10.12
CA VAL A 56 -15.31 -10.03 10.94
C VAL A 56 -14.08 -10.43 10.16
N GLY A 57 -12.95 -9.79 10.43
CA GLY A 57 -11.72 -9.89 9.65
C GLY A 57 -10.63 -10.78 10.22
N TYR A 58 -10.84 -11.44 11.38
CA TYR A 58 -9.78 -12.17 12.09
C TYR A 58 -9.04 -13.23 11.27
N SER A 59 -9.71 -13.80 10.28
CA SER A 59 -9.14 -14.80 9.36
C SER A 59 -8.62 -14.19 8.04
N ARG A 60 -8.69 -12.88 7.87
CA ARG A 60 -8.23 -12.15 6.69
C ARG A 60 -7.03 -11.30 7.03
N ASN A 61 -6.19 -11.02 6.04
CA ASN A 61 -5.01 -10.21 6.30
C ASN A 61 -5.33 -8.71 6.32
N MET A 62 -6.06 -8.24 5.33
CA MET A 62 -6.41 -6.83 5.13
C MET A 62 -7.81 -6.55 5.66
N THR A 63 -7.98 -5.48 6.44
CA THR A 63 -9.28 -5.03 6.91
C THR A 63 -9.47 -3.56 6.62
N LEU A 64 -10.60 -3.21 6.00
CA LEU A 64 -10.90 -1.84 5.56
C LEU A 64 -12.25 -1.38 6.08
N TRP A 65 -12.42 -0.08 6.25
CA TRP A 65 -13.74 0.53 6.19
C TRP A 65 -14.39 0.19 4.86
N ASN A 66 -15.70 0.04 4.81
CA ASN A 66 -16.36 -0.44 3.61
C ASN A 66 -17.61 0.39 3.26
N SER A 67 -18.01 0.28 2.01
CA SER A 67 -19.32 0.73 1.55
C SER A 67 -20.10 -0.49 1.09
N GLY A 68 -20.97 -0.99 1.97
CA GLY A 68 -21.67 -2.25 1.72
C GLY A 68 -22.95 -2.39 2.56
N PRO A 69 -23.71 -3.49 2.35
CA PRO A 69 -24.97 -3.74 3.02
C PRO A 69 -24.81 -3.83 4.54
N ASN A 70 -25.71 -3.19 5.27
CA ASN A 70 -25.84 -3.35 6.72
C ASN A 70 -26.90 -4.43 7.06
N PRO A 71 -27.14 -4.77 8.37
CA PRO A 71 -28.08 -5.83 8.75
C PRO A 71 -29.56 -5.56 8.44
N TYR A 72 -29.91 -4.34 8.03
CA TYR A 72 -31.32 -3.94 7.82
C TYR A 72 -31.82 -4.17 6.39
N GLY A 73 -30.93 -4.50 5.45
CA GLY A 73 -31.32 -4.86 4.09
C GLY A 73 -30.18 -4.86 3.09
N CYS A 74 -30.26 -5.69 2.08
CA CYS A 74 -29.21 -5.80 1.05
C CYS A 74 -29.04 -4.51 0.21
N ALA A 75 -30.09 -3.69 0.11
CA ALA A 75 -30.05 -2.38 -0.55
C ALA A 75 -29.72 -1.23 0.43
N THR A 76 -29.64 -1.52 1.72
CA THR A 76 -29.32 -0.51 2.75
C THR A 76 -27.80 -0.43 2.90
N VAL A 77 -27.17 0.33 2.00
CA VAL A 77 -25.72 0.50 1.95
C VAL A 77 -25.26 1.48 3.02
N GLN A 78 -24.35 1.05 3.86
CA GLN A 78 -23.61 1.89 4.79
C GLN A 78 -22.26 2.23 4.16
N ASN A 79 -22.02 3.53 4.00
CA ASN A 79 -20.71 4.07 3.60
C ASN A 79 -19.98 4.50 4.86
N ASP A 80 -19.06 3.66 5.35
CA ASP A 80 -18.41 3.84 6.65
C ASP A 80 -17.68 5.17 6.74
N LEU A 81 -16.87 5.53 5.74
CA LEU A 81 -16.11 6.79 5.76
C LEU A 81 -17.03 8.02 5.79
N THR A 82 -18.16 7.97 5.06
CA THR A 82 -19.15 9.05 5.08
C THR A 82 -19.82 9.17 6.45
N VAL A 83 -20.19 8.06 7.07
CA VAL A 83 -20.78 8.08 8.42
C VAL A 83 -19.77 8.63 9.43
N ILE A 84 -18.53 8.15 9.40
CA ILE A 84 -17.46 8.61 10.29
C ILE A 84 -17.24 10.12 10.17
N THR A 85 -17.12 10.63 8.95
CA THR A 85 -16.77 12.04 8.73
C THR A 85 -17.97 12.99 8.89
N ASN A 86 -19.14 12.66 8.33
CA ASN A 86 -20.27 13.58 8.30
C ASN A 86 -21.02 13.65 9.63
N ASN A 87 -21.13 12.52 10.35
CA ASN A 87 -22.00 12.46 11.54
C ASN A 87 -21.27 12.81 12.84
N ASN A 88 -19.93 12.83 12.83
CA ASN A 88 -19.15 12.95 14.07
C ASN A 88 -18.24 14.18 14.10
N GLY A 89 -18.29 15.04 13.10
CA GLY A 89 -17.42 16.21 13.00
C GLY A 89 -15.93 15.85 12.87
N ILE A 90 -15.62 14.63 12.46
CA ILE A 90 -14.25 14.15 12.24
C ILE A 90 -13.92 14.39 10.77
N SER A 91 -12.81 15.05 10.50
CA SER A 91 -12.29 15.22 9.14
C SER A 91 -11.21 14.19 8.82
N TYR A 92 -10.93 14.00 7.54
CA TYR A 92 -9.71 13.31 7.12
C TYR A 92 -8.47 14.03 7.65
N ARG A 93 -7.40 13.29 7.89
CA ARG A 93 -6.11 13.86 8.22
C ARG A 93 -5.64 14.75 7.06
N THR A 94 -4.91 15.82 7.38
CA THR A 94 -4.27 16.67 6.37
C THR A 94 -3.25 15.85 5.60
N ASP A 95 -3.34 15.92 4.27
CA ASP A 95 -2.40 15.32 3.35
C ASP A 95 -1.05 16.05 3.42
N GLU A 96 0.04 15.30 3.46
CA GLU A 96 1.41 15.84 3.55
C GLU A 96 2.10 16.00 2.19
N TYR A 97 1.62 15.33 1.13
CA TYR A 97 2.19 15.41 -0.21
C TYR A 97 1.14 15.87 -1.23
N ALA A 98 1.56 16.72 -2.15
CA ALA A 98 0.67 17.18 -3.21
C ALA A 98 0.45 16.10 -4.28
N ALA A 99 -0.76 16.02 -4.83
CA ALA A 99 -1.12 15.06 -5.88
C ALA A 99 -0.60 15.45 -7.29
N THR A 100 0.13 16.56 -7.44
CA THR A 100 0.49 17.12 -8.75
C THR A 100 2.00 17.13 -9.00
N PHE A 101 2.42 17.01 -10.26
CA PHE A 101 3.83 17.13 -10.64
C PHE A 101 4.46 18.46 -10.22
N ALA A 102 3.71 19.57 -10.29
CA ALA A 102 4.19 20.89 -9.89
C ALA A 102 4.46 20.96 -8.39
N GLY A 103 3.63 20.29 -7.57
CA GLY A 103 3.77 20.20 -6.12
C GLY A 103 4.65 19.05 -5.63
N ALA A 104 5.20 18.24 -6.53
CA ALA A 104 5.97 17.05 -6.16
C ALA A 104 7.13 17.38 -5.24
N THR A 105 7.15 16.73 -4.07
CA THR A 105 8.22 16.90 -3.08
C THR A 105 9.52 16.26 -3.57
N ASN A 106 10.61 17.03 -3.56
CA ASN A 106 11.91 16.53 -4.01
C ASN A 106 12.60 15.73 -2.90
N ILE A 107 12.92 14.48 -3.19
CA ILE A 107 13.62 13.58 -2.27
C ILE A 107 15.05 13.35 -2.80
N PRO A 108 16.07 13.91 -2.14
CA PRO A 108 17.46 13.71 -2.56
C PRO A 108 17.99 12.34 -2.15
N PHE A 109 18.89 11.77 -2.96
CA PHE A 109 19.69 10.64 -2.52
C PHE A 109 20.77 11.08 -1.53
N VAL A 110 20.90 10.33 -0.45
CA VAL A 110 22.04 10.41 0.48
C VAL A 110 22.74 9.05 0.46
N SER A 111 24.01 9.03 0.10
CA SER A 111 24.79 7.77 -0.05
C SER A 111 24.10 6.75 -0.98
N ASN A 112 23.57 7.23 -2.11
CA ASN A 112 22.85 6.44 -3.12
C ASN A 112 21.50 5.85 -2.64
N GLN A 113 20.94 6.33 -1.56
CA GLN A 113 19.67 5.88 -1.01
C GLN A 113 18.83 7.07 -0.56
N PHE A 114 17.50 6.91 -0.60
CA PHE A 114 16.57 7.74 0.14
C PHE A 114 15.57 6.88 0.92
N THR A 115 15.03 7.44 1.98
CA THR A 115 13.88 6.89 2.69
C THR A 115 12.87 8.01 2.92
N VAL A 116 11.61 7.72 2.68
CA VAL A 116 10.50 8.64 2.91
C VAL A 116 9.29 7.85 3.40
N SER A 117 8.45 8.47 4.19
CA SER A 117 7.18 7.88 4.62
C SER A 117 6.05 8.85 4.38
N GLY A 118 4.85 8.33 4.20
CA GLY A 118 3.63 9.10 3.98
C GLY A 118 2.39 8.35 4.46
N ILE A 119 1.25 8.95 4.25
CA ILE A 119 -0.05 8.41 4.64
C ILE A 119 -1.06 8.67 3.51
N ILE A 120 -1.58 7.63 2.91
CA ILE A 120 -2.76 7.75 2.05
C ILE A 120 -3.96 8.04 2.96
N THR A 121 -4.45 9.27 2.92
CA THR A 121 -5.42 9.82 3.89
C THR A 121 -6.86 9.60 3.49
N GLN A 122 -7.15 9.51 2.20
CA GLN A 122 -8.49 9.30 1.63
C GLN A 122 -8.41 8.53 0.30
N SER A 123 -9.54 8.00 -0.15
CA SER A 123 -9.59 7.12 -1.33
C SER A 123 -9.17 7.75 -2.66
N THR A 124 -9.07 9.08 -2.72
CA THR A 124 -8.62 9.85 -3.89
C THR A 124 -7.22 10.43 -3.72
N ASP A 125 -6.58 10.15 -2.61
CA ASP A 125 -5.28 10.67 -2.26
C ASP A 125 -4.17 10.07 -3.13
N GLN A 126 -3.24 10.93 -3.55
CA GLN A 126 -2.12 10.59 -4.41
C GLN A 126 -0.90 11.41 -3.99
N ASP A 127 0.09 10.75 -3.46
CA ASP A 127 1.34 11.40 -3.05
C ASP A 127 2.30 11.47 -4.23
N MET A 128 2.68 12.68 -4.63
CA MET A 128 3.63 12.89 -5.70
C MET A 128 4.99 13.31 -5.15
N ILE A 129 5.98 12.46 -5.35
CA ILE A 129 7.38 12.78 -5.04
C ILE A 129 8.23 12.77 -6.32
N LYS A 130 9.38 13.44 -6.27
CA LYS A 130 10.37 13.41 -7.35
C LYS A 130 11.76 13.15 -6.81
N PHE A 131 12.58 12.52 -7.63
CA PHE A 131 14.00 12.28 -7.36
C PHE A 131 14.83 12.49 -8.63
N THR A 132 16.13 12.69 -8.45
CA THR A 132 17.06 12.77 -9.58
C THR A 132 17.99 11.57 -9.58
N GLN A 133 17.89 10.74 -10.62
CA GLN A 133 18.86 9.65 -10.88
C GLN A 133 20.19 10.28 -11.29
N PRO A 134 21.28 10.07 -10.52
CA PRO A 134 22.52 10.82 -10.72
C PRO A 134 23.32 10.39 -11.95
N SER A 135 23.17 9.15 -12.37
CA SER A 135 23.83 8.54 -13.53
C SER A 135 22.97 7.42 -14.11
N ASN A 136 23.26 7.01 -15.35
CA ASN A 136 22.62 5.82 -15.90
C ASN A 136 22.94 4.61 -14.99
N GLY A 137 21.92 3.87 -14.62
CA GLY A 137 22.08 2.72 -13.73
C GLY A 137 20.76 2.12 -13.24
N ARG A 138 20.88 1.12 -12.41
CA ARG A 138 19.74 0.43 -11.82
C ARG A 138 19.14 1.27 -10.70
N PHE A 139 17.84 1.41 -10.73
CA PHE A 139 17.02 1.99 -9.66
C PHE A 139 16.16 0.92 -9.04
N GLN A 140 16.17 0.87 -7.72
CA GLN A 140 15.33 -0.03 -6.93
C GLN A 140 14.51 0.79 -5.94
N LEU A 141 13.25 0.42 -5.74
CA LEU A 141 12.38 0.99 -4.72
C LEU A 141 11.60 -0.14 -4.05
N ASP A 142 11.59 -0.13 -2.73
CA ASP A 142 10.66 -0.89 -1.90
C ASP A 142 9.64 0.09 -1.33
N ALA A 143 8.35 -0.11 -1.66
CA ALA A 143 7.21 0.63 -1.11
C ALA A 143 6.40 -0.32 -0.24
N ILE A 144 6.37 -0.08 1.06
CA ILE A 144 5.84 -1.02 2.05
C ILE A 144 4.75 -0.34 2.88
N PRO A 145 3.50 -0.88 2.91
CA PRO A 145 2.46 -0.38 3.80
C PRO A 145 2.77 -0.72 5.25
N TYR A 146 2.21 0.05 6.18
CA TYR A 146 2.34 -0.26 7.60
C TYR A 146 1.53 -1.52 7.95
N ASN A 147 2.15 -2.41 8.74
CA ASN A 147 1.54 -3.63 9.22
C ASN A 147 1.54 -3.66 10.75
N VAL A 148 0.43 -4.02 11.35
CA VAL A 148 0.32 -4.15 12.82
C VAL A 148 0.86 -5.49 13.34
N GLY A 149 0.90 -6.51 12.48
CA GLY A 149 1.39 -7.85 12.79
C GLY A 149 2.75 -8.15 12.16
N THR A 150 3.22 -9.38 12.34
CA THR A 150 4.42 -9.91 11.69
C THR A 150 4.13 -10.37 10.26
N SER A 151 5.15 -10.39 9.40
CA SER A 151 5.06 -10.92 8.03
C SER A 151 3.96 -10.25 7.19
N ASN A 152 3.92 -8.93 7.19
CA ASN A 152 2.95 -8.12 6.45
C ASN A 152 1.47 -8.36 6.84
N ALA A 153 1.22 -8.83 8.05
CA ALA A 153 -0.14 -9.06 8.53
C ALA A 153 -0.80 -7.79 9.08
N GLY A 154 -2.08 -7.60 8.74
CA GLY A 154 -2.89 -6.52 9.29
C GLY A 154 -2.59 -5.15 8.69
N SER A 155 -2.33 -5.08 7.39
CA SER A 155 -2.31 -3.83 6.64
C SER A 155 -3.71 -3.40 6.25
N ASN A 156 -3.90 -2.08 6.12
CA ASN A 156 -5.12 -1.48 5.59
C ASN A 156 -4.89 -0.78 4.24
N LEU A 157 -3.70 -0.88 3.68
CA LEU A 157 -3.29 -0.20 2.47
C LEU A 157 -2.69 -1.19 1.49
N ASP A 158 -3.24 -1.21 0.29
CA ASP A 158 -2.69 -1.89 -0.89
C ASP A 158 -2.03 -0.83 -1.77
N LEU A 159 -0.70 -0.88 -1.87
CA LEU A 159 0.09 0.18 -2.49
C LEU A 159 0.23 -0.01 -3.99
N GLN A 160 -0.07 1.04 -4.74
CA GLN A 160 0.36 1.18 -6.12
C GLN A 160 1.38 2.32 -6.25
N VAL A 161 2.47 2.06 -6.97
CA VAL A 161 3.46 3.08 -7.33
C VAL A 161 3.51 3.21 -8.85
N THR A 162 3.34 4.43 -9.35
CA THR A 162 3.50 4.74 -10.78
C THR A 162 4.75 5.57 -10.99
N LEU A 163 5.62 5.13 -11.89
CA LEU A 163 6.86 5.82 -12.27
C LEU A 163 6.64 6.66 -13.53
N PHE A 164 7.09 7.92 -13.48
CA PHE A 164 7.05 8.85 -14.61
C PHE A 164 8.43 9.43 -14.90
N ASN A 165 8.67 9.81 -16.16
CA ASN A 165 9.87 10.54 -16.58
C ASN A 165 9.74 12.07 -16.36
N SER A 166 10.79 12.80 -16.69
CA SER A 166 10.83 14.28 -16.58
C SER A 166 9.78 15.00 -17.43
N SER A 167 9.32 14.38 -18.51
CA SER A 167 8.22 14.90 -19.35
C SER A 167 6.84 14.53 -18.83
N GLN A 168 6.75 13.98 -17.59
CA GLN A 168 5.51 13.54 -16.95
C GLN A 168 4.80 12.39 -17.69
N SER A 169 5.52 11.71 -18.58
CA SER A 169 5.00 10.50 -19.25
C SER A 169 5.18 9.30 -18.34
N GLN A 170 4.10 8.51 -18.20
CA GLN A 170 4.13 7.27 -17.43
C GLN A 170 5.07 6.27 -18.08
N LEU A 171 5.99 5.73 -17.30
CA LEU A 171 6.90 4.67 -17.71
C LEU A 171 6.34 3.30 -17.36
N ASN A 172 5.87 3.12 -16.12
CA ASN A 172 5.30 1.86 -15.65
C ASN A 172 4.44 2.06 -14.40
N ILE A 173 3.58 1.06 -14.13
CA ILE A 173 2.79 0.92 -12.91
C ILE A 173 3.26 -0.34 -12.19
N TYR A 174 3.47 -0.24 -10.89
CA TYR A 174 3.88 -1.32 -10.01
C TYR A 174 2.79 -1.52 -8.95
N ASN A 175 2.09 -2.63 -9.08
CA ASN A 175 1.09 -3.12 -8.15
C ASN A 175 1.01 -4.64 -8.35
N PRO A 176 1.81 -5.43 -7.64
CA PRO A 176 1.77 -6.88 -7.73
C PRO A 176 0.47 -7.39 -7.13
N GLY A 177 -0.44 -7.91 -7.95
CA GLY A 177 -1.80 -8.27 -7.58
C GLY A 177 -1.96 -9.35 -6.49
N THR A 178 -0.88 -9.83 -5.90
CA THR A 178 -0.86 -10.83 -4.82
C THR A 178 -0.22 -10.32 -3.53
N LEU A 179 0.33 -9.11 -3.54
CA LEU A 179 1.03 -8.47 -2.42
C LEU A 179 0.49 -7.06 -2.22
N LEU A 180 0.56 -6.55 -1.00
CA LEU A 180 0.15 -5.19 -0.65
C LEU A 180 1.28 -4.16 -0.83
N ASN A 181 2.52 -4.60 -0.95
CA ASN A 181 3.68 -3.77 -1.23
C ASN A 181 3.90 -3.63 -2.75
N SER A 182 4.62 -2.58 -3.15
CA SER A 182 5.09 -2.39 -4.52
C SER A 182 6.60 -2.34 -4.57
N VAL A 183 7.18 -3.02 -5.56
CA VAL A 183 8.63 -3.05 -5.76
C VAL A 183 8.97 -2.58 -7.17
N ILE A 184 9.91 -1.64 -7.28
CA ILE A 184 10.51 -1.24 -8.54
C ILE A 184 11.91 -1.80 -8.62
N ASP A 185 12.22 -2.42 -9.75
CA ASP A 185 13.57 -2.81 -10.12
C ASP A 185 13.73 -2.58 -11.63
N THR A 186 14.41 -1.50 -11.98
CA THR A 186 14.51 -1.04 -13.37
C THR A 186 15.81 -0.31 -13.63
N THR A 187 16.15 -0.12 -14.90
CA THR A 187 17.28 0.72 -15.30
C THR A 187 16.76 2.08 -15.75
N LEU A 188 17.35 3.15 -15.21
CA LEU A 188 17.04 4.53 -15.54
C LEU A 188 18.25 5.24 -16.09
N ASN A 189 18.03 6.16 -17.02
CA ASN A 189 19.05 7.13 -17.43
C ASN A 189 19.21 8.21 -16.36
N ALA A 190 20.32 8.93 -16.38
CA ALA A 190 20.48 10.14 -15.56
C ALA A 190 19.35 11.14 -15.86
N GLY A 191 18.73 11.68 -14.84
CA GLY A 191 17.62 12.62 -15.01
C GLY A 191 16.60 12.62 -13.88
N THR A 192 15.60 13.47 -14.00
CA THR A 192 14.52 13.61 -13.01
C THR A 192 13.39 12.64 -13.33
N TYR A 193 12.86 12.02 -12.26
CA TYR A 193 11.73 11.09 -12.28
C TYR A 193 10.73 11.44 -11.20
N TYR A 194 9.49 10.99 -11.39
CA TYR A 194 8.42 11.15 -10.42
C TYR A 194 7.85 9.79 -10.04
N LEU A 195 7.44 9.68 -8.79
CA LEU A 195 6.68 8.56 -8.26
C LEU A 195 5.35 9.09 -7.76
N ARG A 196 4.27 8.47 -8.19
CA ARG A 196 2.95 8.65 -7.61
C ARG A 196 2.62 7.44 -6.79
N ILE A 197 2.33 7.65 -5.52
CA ILE A 197 1.95 6.64 -4.55
C ILE A 197 0.46 6.81 -4.28
N GLU A 198 -0.28 5.72 -4.32
CA GLU A 198 -1.72 5.71 -4.08
C GLU A 198 -2.20 4.38 -3.49
N GLY A 199 -3.33 4.39 -2.77
CA GLY A 199 -4.00 3.18 -2.33
C GLY A 199 -4.88 2.61 -3.43
N LYS A 200 -4.77 1.31 -3.68
CA LYS A 200 -5.61 0.57 -4.63
C LYS A 200 -6.28 -0.61 -3.96
N GLY A 201 -7.29 -1.14 -4.61
CA GLY A 201 -7.83 -2.44 -4.30
C GLY A 201 -7.12 -3.53 -5.08
N ASN A 202 -7.61 -4.73 -4.87
CA ASN A 202 -7.15 -5.94 -5.55
C ASN A 202 -8.37 -6.78 -5.97
N ILE A 203 -8.14 -8.04 -6.35
CA ILE A 203 -9.24 -8.93 -6.78
C ILE A 203 -10.27 -9.24 -5.68
N TYR A 204 -9.95 -8.97 -4.42
CA TYR A 204 -10.82 -9.22 -3.27
C TYR A 204 -11.32 -7.95 -2.59
N ALA A 205 -10.50 -6.90 -2.55
CA ALA A 205 -10.78 -5.64 -1.87
C ALA A 205 -11.08 -4.53 -2.89
N PRO A 206 -12.09 -3.66 -2.62
CA PRO A 206 -12.32 -2.47 -3.45
C PRO A 206 -11.20 -1.44 -3.25
N ASN A 207 -11.12 -0.45 -4.16
CA ASN A 207 -10.26 0.73 -3.95
C ASN A 207 -10.70 1.58 -2.75
N TYR A 208 -11.97 1.48 -2.39
CA TYR A 208 -12.55 2.20 -1.27
C TYR A 208 -11.82 1.86 0.04
N ALA A 209 -11.38 2.89 0.74
CA ALA A 209 -10.69 2.81 2.03
C ALA A 209 -9.39 1.98 2.05
N SER A 210 -8.71 1.80 0.91
CA SER A 210 -7.31 1.36 0.89
C SER A 210 -6.44 2.52 1.38
N LEU A 211 -6.40 2.72 2.69
CA LEU A 211 -5.84 3.89 3.37
C LEU A 211 -4.82 3.44 4.41
N GLY A 212 -3.80 4.27 4.66
CA GLY A 212 -2.84 3.98 5.71
C GLY A 212 -1.45 4.55 5.45
N SER A 213 -0.59 4.35 6.43
CA SER A 213 0.80 4.78 6.36
C SER A 213 1.63 3.83 5.50
N TYR A 214 2.65 4.38 4.86
CA TYR A 214 3.62 3.64 4.07
C TYR A 214 5.03 4.16 4.29
N SER A 215 6.01 3.35 3.86
CA SER A 215 7.41 3.74 3.76
C SER A 215 7.97 3.38 2.39
N LEU A 216 8.83 4.24 1.86
CA LEU A 216 9.57 4.04 0.62
C LEU A 216 11.06 4.00 0.93
N THR A 217 11.76 3.03 0.36
CA THR A 217 13.23 3.00 0.35
C THR A 217 13.69 2.89 -1.09
N GLY A 218 14.26 3.98 -1.62
CA GLY A 218 14.81 4.04 -2.97
C GLY A 218 16.33 3.92 -2.96
N LYS A 219 16.89 3.18 -3.91
CA LYS A 219 18.33 3.00 -4.09
C LYS A 219 18.72 3.18 -5.55
N THR A 220 19.84 3.86 -5.78
CA THR A 220 20.49 3.89 -7.09
C THR A 220 21.79 3.09 -7.03
N LEU A 221 21.94 2.20 -8.00
CA LEU A 221 23.15 1.38 -8.14
C LEU A 221 23.84 1.82 -9.43
N ASN A 222 24.99 2.46 -9.28
CA ASN A 222 25.79 2.88 -10.41
C ASN A 222 26.24 1.67 -11.23
N GLY A 223 26.07 1.71 -12.54
CA GLY A 223 26.30 0.60 -13.47
C GLY A 223 27.76 0.18 -13.69
N THR A 224 28.67 0.54 -12.81
CA THR A 224 30.01 -0.05 -12.78
C THR A 224 30.02 -1.19 -11.77
N LEU A 225 29.73 -2.40 -12.25
CA LEU A 225 30.31 -3.57 -11.60
C LEU A 225 31.83 -3.29 -11.50
N PRO A 226 32.44 -3.32 -10.29
CA PRO A 226 33.88 -3.36 -10.23
C PRO A 226 34.30 -4.65 -10.95
N LEU A 227 34.83 -4.49 -12.16
CA LEU A 227 35.58 -5.55 -12.81
C LEU A 227 36.78 -5.84 -11.89
N ARG A 228 36.60 -6.76 -10.97
CA ARG A 228 37.70 -7.38 -10.24
C ARG A 228 38.39 -8.25 -11.25
N LEU A 229 39.41 -7.66 -11.92
CA LEU A 229 40.30 -8.41 -12.75
C LEU A 229 41.01 -9.39 -11.81
N LEU A 230 40.55 -10.62 -11.78
CA LEU A 230 41.33 -11.72 -11.19
C LEU A 230 42.55 -11.89 -12.09
N LYS A 231 43.73 -11.43 -11.60
CA LYS A 231 45.02 -11.62 -12.24
C LYS A 231 45.22 -13.14 -12.32
N LEU A 232 45.02 -13.70 -13.50
CA LEU A 232 45.48 -15.06 -13.82
C LEU A 232 47.01 -15.03 -13.84
N GLN A 233 47.65 -15.44 -12.75
CA GLN A 233 49.05 -15.81 -12.77
C GLN A 233 49.13 -17.26 -13.28
N GLY A 234 49.35 -17.40 -14.56
CA GLY A 234 49.80 -18.67 -15.12
C GLY A 234 51.29 -18.80 -14.89
N GLU A 235 51.74 -19.71 -14.03
CA GLU A 235 53.11 -20.21 -14.04
C GLU A 235 53.27 -21.09 -15.25
N ILE A 236 54.17 -20.69 -16.15
CA ILE A 236 54.66 -21.58 -17.21
C ILE A 236 55.73 -22.46 -16.57
N SER A 237 55.36 -23.68 -16.23
CA SER A 237 56.32 -24.73 -15.88
C SER A 237 57.07 -25.11 -17.16
N GLY A 238 58.31 -24.70 -17.28
CA GLY A 238 59.18 -25.14 -18.35
C GLY A 238 59.79 -26.49 -17.98
N ASP A 239 59.44 -27.51 -18.71
CA ASP A 239 60.15 -28.78 -18.70
C ASP A 239 61.49 -28.63 -19.36
N LYS A 240 62.50 -29.10 -18.66
CA LYS A 240 63.80 -29.53 -19.21
C LYS A 240 63.94 -31.05 -19.11
#